data_6376b7cb314b1517f97a23b2c72481b7
#
_entry.id   6376b7cb314b1517f97a23b2c72481b7
#
_cell.length_a   1.000
_cell.length_b   1.000
_cell.length_c   1.000
_cell.angle_alpha   90.00
_cell.angle_beta   90.00
_cell.angle_gamma   90.00
#
_symmetry.space_group_name_H-M   'P 1'
#
loop_
_entity.id
_entity.type
_entity.pdbx_description
1 polymer ?
#
loop_
_entity_poly.entity_id
_entity_poly.type
_entity_poly.pdbx_seq_one_letter_code
_entity_poly.pdbx_strand_id
1 'polypeptide(L)'
;MESPESIPPRLDLSQARHQESEIPPEIPPVIPPTSSPVLYSDVGIPPVLAHPNAPHPGPVRPRWRSVGFLLLVGFYPLILGVLSRFLDLGGAPRGPALPPTIVGLVTVCLESVAIFALFFGAGAWVGRPTRKELFWHPMRLWDWIWGALWSVGVRLGAVAVVYGALAPFLMVEALKSKAAGGGAAGPSVEERLQAFRPKLESLLQFDALADPLYLFLAVTLLSFLTAGLREELWRAGFMAAVRGLLPRSWWAPCPRKPSEPLLLWQLRRRGPTVLVAGLAAVIFGLGHLPQGVGGVILTGVVGFILALVMMGHRSLWAAVIAHGFFDASTFVLLAVIVWNKEWIQRMAPDLLKQLGM
;
A
#
# COMPACT_ATOMS: atom_id res chain seq x y z
N MET A 1 -4.83 -23.52 57.69
CA MET A 1 -3.44 -24.07 57.79
C MET A 1 -2.79 -23.86 56.43
N GLU A 2 -2.19 -22.70 56.31
CA GLU A 2 -1.43 -22.33 55.08
C GLU A 2 0.05 -22.53 55.38
N SER A 3 0.73 -23.25 54.47
CA SER A 3 2.17 -23.49 54.54
C SER A 3 2.94 -22.27 54.04
N PRO A 4 4.06 -21.87 54.68
CA PRO A 4 4.83 -20.71 54.28
C PRO A 4 5.68 -21.03 53.02
N GLU A 5 5.59 -20.16 52.03
CA GLU A 5 6.44 -20.13 50.84
C GLU A 5 7.91 -19.95 51.22
N SER A 6 8.75 -20.82 50.69
CA SER A 6 10.20 -20.78 50.85
C SER A 6 10.80 -19.74 49.90
N ILE A 7 11.46 -18.74 50.47
CA ILE A 7 12.24 -17.72 49.74
C ILE A 7 13.50 -18.35 49.18
N PRO A 8 13.84 -18.17 47.87
CA PRO A 8 15.09 -18.69 47.33
C PRO A 8 16.31 -17.90 47.83
N PRO A 9 17.47 -18.54 47.98
CA PRO A 9 18.68 -17.90 48.53
C PRO A 9 19.23 -16.84 47.60
N ARG A 10 19.63 -15.71 48.17
CA ARG A 10 20.33 -14.61 47.50
C ARG A 10 21.68 -15.10 46.99
N LEU A 11 21.92 -14.93 45.68
CA LEU A 11 23.24 -15.09 45.06
C LEU A 11 24.21 -14.04 45.57
N ASP A 12 25.27 -14.50 46.23
CA ASP A 12 26.37 -13.68 46.67
C ASP A 12 27.30 -13.27 45.52
N LEU A 13 27.22 -12.03 45.12
CA LEU A 13 28.00 -11.45 43.99
C LEU A 13 29.45 -11.06 44.39
N SER A 14 29.89 -11.41 45.60
CA SER A 14 31.23 -11.03 46.05
C SER A 14 32.37 -11.90 45.51
N GLN A 15 32.08 -13.06 44.93
CA GLN A 15 33.11 -14.00 44.43
C GLN A 15 33.53 -13.79 42.96
N ALA A 16 32.92 -12.83 42.23
CA ALA A 16 33.22 -12.60 40.81
C ALA A 16 34.37 -11.60 40.55
N ARG A 17 35.12 -11.17 41.56
CA ARG A 17 36.13 -10.08 41.40
C ARG A 17 37.60 -10.50 41.44
N HIS A 18 37.95 -11.77 41.42
CA HIS A 18 39.36 -12.21 41.44
C HIS A 18 39.68 -13.24 40.37
N GLN A 19 39.34 -12.95 39.11
CA GLN A 19 40.01 -13.55 37.95
C GLN A 19 40.47 -12.42 37.03
N GLU A 20 41.54 -11.71 37.46
CA GLU A 20 42.40 -10.99 36.53
C GLU A 20 43.10 -12.00 35.69
N SER A 21 42.66 -12.13 34.44
CA SER A 21 43.23 -12.99 33.43
C SER A 21 44.67 -12.54 33.08
N GLU A 22 45.61 -13.43 33.26
CA GLU A 22 46.93 -13.32 32.62
C GLU A 22 46.75 -13.17 31.11
N ILE A 23 47.13 -12.00 30.57
CA ILE A 23 47.16 -11.74 29.14
C ILE A 23 48.26 -12.65 28.52
N PRO A 24 47.91 -13.58 27.62
CA PRO A 24 48.91 -14.36 26.94
C PRO A 24 49.81 -13.45 26.08
N PRO A 25 51.10 -13.73 25.91
CA PRO A 25 52.02 -12.92 25.13
C PRO A 25 51.53 -12.81 23.69
N GLU A 26 51.54 -11.56 23.17
CA GLU A 26 51.19 -11.25 21.78
C GLU A 26 52.00 -12.13 20.81
N ILE A 27 51.32 -12.99 20.08
CA ILE A 27 51.87 -13.71 18.95
C ILE A 27 52.05 -12.70 17.81
N PRO A 28 53.28 -12.51 17.30
CA PRO A 28 53.50 -11.59 16.18
C PRO A 28 52.65 -12.02 14.98
N PRO A 29 52.07 -11.06 14.23
CA PRO A 29 51.21 -11.36 13.11
C PRO A 29 51.95 -12.18 12.07
N VAL A 30 51.49 -13.40 11.84
CA VAL A 30 51.95 -14.25 10.73
C VAL A 30 51.47 -13.55 9.44
N ILE A 31 52.37 -12.91 8.73
CA ILE A 31 52.13 -12.38 7.40
C ILE A 31 51.89 -13.58 6.48
N PRO A 32 50.68 -13.78 5.95
CA PRO A 32 50.44 -14.83 5.02
C PRO A 32 51.28 -14.66 3.74
N PRO A 33 51.81 -15.71 3.13
CA PRO A 33 52.62 -15.58 1.93
C PRO A 33 51.77 -14.91 0.85
N THR A 34 52.38 -13.92 0.20
CA THR A 34 51.82 -13.17 -0.93
C THR A 34 51.22 -14.12 -1.94
N SER A 35 49.90 -14.30 -1.86
CA SER A 35 49.14 -15.05 -2.84
C SER A 35 49.24 -14.34 -4.19
N SER A 36 49.47 -15.13 -5.21
CA SER A 36 49.53 -14.82 -6.63
C SER A 36 48.56 -13.71 -7.06
N PRO A 37 48.90 -12.89 -8.06
CA PRO A 37 48.03 -11.84 -8.55
C PRO A 37 46.73 -12.48 -9.02
N VAL A 38 45.67 -12.22 -8.27
CA VAL A 38 44.31 -12.50 -8.72
C VAL A 38 44.10 -11.59 -9.93
N LEU A 39 44.02 -12.19 -11.10
CA LEU A 39 43.57 -11.54 -12.33
C LEU A 39 42.22 -10.85 -12.05
N TYR A 40 42.26 -9.56 -11.88
CA TYR A 40 41.09 -8.69 -11.90
C TYR A 40 40.52 -8.72 -13.32
N SER A 41 39.75 -9.75 -13.64
CA SER A 41 38.87 -9.77 -14.78
C SER A 41 37.50 -9.32 -14.29
N ASP A 42 37.08 -8.22 -14.87
CA ASP A 42 35.73 -7.73 -14.98
C ASP A 42 35.09 -7.04 -13.76
N VAL A 43 35.08 -5.71 -13.91
CA VAL A 43 34.29 -4.72 -13.19
C VAL A 43 34.77 -4.45 -11.76
N GLY A 44 35.85 -3.70 -11.69
CA GLY A 44 36.36 -3.09 -10.48
C GLY A 44 35.43 -2.05 -9.83
N ILE A 45 34.49 -2.53 -9.03
CA ILE A 45 33.87 -1.70 -8.02
C ILE A 45 34.45 -2.17 -6.66
N PRO A 46 35.22 -1.31 -5.97
CA PRO A 46 35.73 -1.71 -4.66
C PRO A 46 34.55 -1.99 -3.71
N PRO A 47 34.62 -3.09 -2.91
CA PRO A 47 33.52 -3.48 -2.02
C PRO A 47 33.21 -2.46 -0.93
N VAL A 48 34.00 -1.42 -0.78
CA VAL A 48 33.93 -0.41 0.29
C VAL A 48 32.77 0.58 0.13
N LEU A 49 32.06 0.61 -1.01
CA LEU A 49 30.97 1.58 -1.26
C LEU A 49 29.59 0.96 -1.43
N ALA A 50 29.40 -0.31 -1.08
CA ALA A 50 28.07 -0.85 -0.91
C ALA A 50 27.42 -0.12 0.28
N HIS A 51 26.62 0.91 -0.01
CA HIS A 51 25.85 1.61 1.00
C HIS A 51 25.08 0.55 1.81
N PRO A 52 25.21 0.47 3.16
CA PRO A 52 24.56 -0.57 3.96
C PRO A 52 23.04 -0.62 3.76
N ASN A 53 22.48 0.39 3.11
CA ASN A 53 21.09 0.53 2.76
C ASN A 53 20.80 0.43 1.24
N ALA A 54 21.77 0.05 0.41
CA ALA A 54 21.45 -0.26 -0.98
C ALA A 54 20.50 -1.49 -0.97
N PRO A 55 19.36 -1.44 -1.67
CA PRO A 55 18.53 -2.61 -1.80
C PRO A 55 19.39 -3.69 -2.47
N HIS A 56 19.70 -4.77 -1.73
CA HIS A 56 20.43 -5.89 -2.31
C HIS A 56 19.72 -6.30 -3.58
N PRO A 57 20.43 -6.46 -4.70
CA PRO A 57 19.83 -7.05 -5.88
C PRO A 57 19.24 -8.37 -5.43
N GLY A 58 17.92 -8.50 -5.54
CA GLY A 58 17.22 -9.72 -5.15
C GLY A 58 17.80 -10.94 -5.90
N PRO A 59 17.54 -12.16 -5.44
CA PRO A 59 18.05 -13.36 -6.08
C PRO A 59 17.74 -13.34 -7.56
N VAL A 60 18.70 -13.80 -8.38
CA VAL A 60 18.56 -13.91 -9.82
C VAL A 60 17.42 -14.85 -10.14
N ARG A 61 16.24 -14.30 -10.45
CA ARG A 61 15.10 -15.10 -10.87
C ARG A 61 15.01 -15.16 -12.39
N PRO A 62 14.65 -16.29 -12.97
CA PRO A 62 14.24 -16.34 -14.37
C PRO A 62 13.04 -15.40 -14.58
N ARG A 63 13.04 -14.60 -15.64
CA ARG A 63 11.97 -13.63 -15.93
C ARG A 63 10.57 -14.26 -15.97
N TRP A 64 10.45 -15.49 -16.46
CA TRP A 64 9.16 -16.19 -16.53
C TRP A 64 8.49 -16.35 -15.16
N ARG A 65 9.27 -16.48 -14.06
CA ARG A 65 8.73 -16.53 -12.70
C ARG A 65 8.10 -15.20 -12.29
N SER A 66 8.73 -14.09 -12.64
CA SER A 66 8.16 -12.76 -12.39
C SER A 66 6.92 -12.52 -13.24
N VAL A 67 6.90 -13.00 -14.50
CA VAL A 67 5.71 -12.95 -15.36
C VAL A 67 4.58 -13.78 -14.75
N GLY A 68 4.83 -15.04 -14.37
CA GLY A 68 3.83 -15.90 -13.75
C GLY A 68 3.27 -15.31 -12.45
N PHE A 69 4.15 -14.74 -11.62
CA PHE A 69 3.73 -14.05 -10.39
C PHE A 69 2.87 -12.82 -10.69
N LEU A 70 3.27 -12.01 -11.68
CA LEU A 70 2.51 -10.83 -12.12
C LEU A 70 1.12 -11.22 -12.64
N LEU A 71 1.04 -12.25 -13.47
CA LEU A 71 -0.24 -12.73 -14.00
C LEU A 71 -1.16 -13.22 -12.89
N LEU A 72 -0.66 -14.08 -12.01
CA LEU A 72 -1.46 -14.69 -10.95
C LEU A 72 -1.86 -13.70 -9.85
N VAL A 73 -0.96 -12.79 -9.46
CA VAL A 73 -1.24 -11.85 -8.37
C VAL A 73 -1.73 -10.51 -8.90
N GLY A 74 -1.09 -9.98 -9.95
CA GLY A 74 -1.42 -8.65 -10.47
C GLY A 74 -2.75 -8.61 -11.21
N PHE A 75 -3.06 -9.66 -11.96
CA PHE A 75 -4.21 -9.69 -12.87
C PHE A 75 -5.28 -10.74 -12.51
N TYR A 76 -5.26 -11.30 -11.29
CA TYR A 76 -6.26 -12.29 -10.88
C TYR A 76 -7.72 -11.82 -11.02
N PRO A 77 -8.08 -10.54 -10.78
CA PRO A 77 -9.46 -10.10 -10.96
C PRO A 77 -9.89 -10.17 -12.43
N LEU A 78 -8.97 -9.87 -13.36
CA LEU A 78 -9.21 -10.00 -14.78
C LEU A 78 -9.36 -11.48 -15.19
N ILE A 79 -8.49 -12.34 -14.66
CA ILE A 79 -8.57 -13.80 -14.89
C ILE A 79 -9.92 -14.33 -14.43
N LEU A 80 -10.37 -13.94 -13.23
CA LEU A 80 -11.67 -14.32 -12.71
C LEU A 80 -12.83 -13.78 -13.56
N GLY A 81 -12.75 -12.53 -14.00
CA GLY A 81 -13.77 -11.92 -14.86
C GLY A 81 -13.89 -12.60 -16.23
N VAL A 82 -12.77 -13.03 -16.81
CA VAL A 82 -12.76 -13.83 -18.03
C VAL A 82 -13.32 -15.22 -17.78
N LEU A 83 -12.84 -15.89 -16.72
CA LEU A 83 -13.27 -17.25 -16.38
C LEU A 83 -14.76 -17.32 -16.07
N SER A 84 -15.31 -16.36 -15.33
CA SER A 84 -16.75 -16.31 -15.03
C SER A 84 -17.61 -16.18 -16.28
N ARG A 85 -17.13 -15.45 -17.29
CA ARG A 85 -17.81 -15.34 -18.59
C ARG A 85 -17.79 -16.64 -19.39
N PHE A 86 -16.64 -17.34 -19.40
CA PHE A 86 -16.49 -18.60 -20.13
C PHE A 86 -17.30 -19.75 -19.49
N LEU A 87 -17.39 -19.77 -18.16
CA LEU A 87 -18.09 -20.81 -17.42
C LEU A 87 -19.60 -20.52 -17.26
N ASP A 88 -20.08 -19.41 -17.85
CA ASP A 88 -21.48 -18.97 -17.73
C ASP A 88 -21.98 -18.99 -16.25
N LEU A 89 -21.09 -18.70 -15.34
CA LEU A 89 -21.35 -18.68 -13.89
C LEU A 89 -22.27 -17.52 -13.48
N GLY A 90 -23.06 -17.07 -14.44
CA GLY A 90 -24.31 -16.39 -14.23
C GLY A 90 -24.21 -14.89 -13.89
N GLY A 91 -24.91 -14.14 -14.70
CA GLY A 91 -25.39 -12.80 -14.42
C GLY A 91 -24.36 -11.71 -14.70
N ALA A 92 -24.81 -10.63 -15.30
CA ALA A 92 -24.01 -9.42 -15.47
C ALA A 92 -23.23 -9.15 -14.19
N PRO A 93 -21.95 -8.74 -14.27
CA PRO A 93 -21.20 -8.35 -13.09
C PRO A 93 -21.97 -7.21 -12.42
N ARG A 94 -22.75 -7.56 -11.42
CA ARG A 94 -23.27 -6.57 -10.49
C ARG A 94 -22.02 -5.96 -9.87
N GLY A 95 -21.84 -4.68 -10.06
CA GLY A 95 -20.74 -3.96 -9.44
C GLY A 95 -20.64 -4.34 -7.96
N PRO A 96 -19.48 -4.21 -7.34
CA PRO A 96 -19.22 -4.67 -5.99
C PRO A 96 -19.97 -3.85 -4.93
N ALA A 97 -21.29 -3.82 -5.02
CA ALA A 97 -22.09 -3.30 -3.93
C ALA A 97 -21.90 -4.24 -2.74
N LEU A 98 -21.42 -3.71 -1.62
CA LEU A 98 -21.34 -4.45 -0.39
C LEU A 98 -22.76 -4.84 0.03
N PRO A 99 -23.02 -6.13 0.33
CA PRO A 99 -24.35 -6.55 0.76
C PRO A 99 -24.77 -5.80 2.03
N PRO A 100 -26.04 -5.40 2.16
CA PRO A 100 -26.52 -4.63 3.31
C PRO A 100 -26.69 -5.49 4.58
N THR A 101 -26.47 -6.80 4.49
CA THR A 101 -26.63 -7.72 5.61
C THR A 101 -25.28 -8.13 6.19
N ILE A 102 -25.25 -8.38 7.50
CA ILE A 102 -24.08 -8.87 8.23
C ILE A 102 -23.51 -10.14 7.60
N VAL A 103 -24.38 -11.12 7.32
CA VAL A 103 -23.97 -12.39 6.71
C VAL A 103 -23.37 -12.14 5.32
N GLY A 104 -24.02 -11.32 4.52
CA GLY A 104 -23.52 -10.96 3.18
C GLY A 104 -22.15 -10.25 3.24
N LEU A 105 -21.97 -9.30 4.16
CA LEU A 105 -20.70 -8.62 4.34
C LEU A 105 -19.57 -9.60 4.71
N VAL A 106 -19.82 -10.47 5.70
CA VAL A 106 -18.84 -11.47 6.14
C VAL A 106 -18.51 -12.43 5.00
N THR A 107 -19.52 -12.91 4.27
CA THR A 107 -19.35 -13.82 3.13
C THR A 107 -18.45 -13.18 2.06
N VAL A 108 -18.78 -11.96 1.62
CA VAL A 108 -17.99 -11.25 0.59
C VAL A 108 -16.55 -11.01 1.06
N CYS A 109 -16.35 -10.65 2.32
CA CYS A 109 -15.00 -10.48 2.87
C CYS A 109 -14.21 -11.79 2.86
N LEU A 110 -14.81 -12.89 3.35
CA LEU A 110 -14.13 -14.19 3.40
C LEU A 110 -13.87 -14.76 2.01
N GLU A 111 -14.84 -14.71 1.10
CA GLU A 111 -14.66 -15.14 -0.30
C GLU A 111 -13.55 -14.34 -0.98
N SER A 112 -13.56 -13.02 -0.83
CA SER A 112 -12.55 -12.14 -1.42
C SER A 112 -11.15 -12.46 -0.92
N VAL A 113 -10.99 -12.69 0.39
CA VAL A 113 -9.70 -13.06 1.00
C VAL A 113 -9.29 -14.47 0.60
N ALA A 114 -10.21 -15.43 0.59
CA ALA A 114 -9.92 -16.82 0.21
C ALA A 114 -9.48 -16.93 -1.26
N ILE A 115 -10.20 -16.29 -2.17
CA ILE A 115 -9.85 -16.26 -3.60
C ILE A 115 -8.47 -15.59 -3.78
N PHE A 116 -8.26 -14.45 -3.15
CA PHE A 116 -6.96 -13.77 -3.20
C PHE A 116 -5.84 -14.65 -2.64
N ALA A 117 -6.04 -15.30 -1.49
CA ALA A 117 -5.05 -16.19 -0.88
C ALA A 117 -4.67 -17.36 -1.80
N LEU A 118 -5.64 -17.92 -2.53
CA LEU A 118 -5.39 -18.96 -3.52
C LEU A 118 -4.49 -18.45 -4.66
N PHE A 119 -4.85 -17.33 -5.28
CA PHE A 119 -4.06 -16.75 -6.37
C PHE A 119 -2.69 -16.25 -5.91
N PHE A 120 -2.64 -15.62 -4.74
CA PHE A 120 -1.39 -15.16 -4.15
C PHE A 120 -0.48 -16.34 -3.78
N GLY A 121 -1.03 -17.39 -3.18
CA GLY A 121 -0.29 -18.62 -2.84
C GLY A 121 0.27 -19.29 -4.08
N ALA A 122 -0.54 -19.50 -5.12
CA ALA A 122 -0.10 -20.04 -6.40
C ALA A 122 0.97 -19.14 -7.05
N GLY A 123 0.74 -17.84 -7.07
CA GLY A 123 1.71 -16.87 -7.57
C GLY A 123 3.02 -16.90 -6.78
N ALA A 124 2.95 -16.93 -5.45
CA ALA A 124 4.13 -17.01 -4.58
C ALA A 124 4.90 -18.33 -4.77
N TRP A 125 4.22 -19.44 -5.03
CA TRP A 125 4.86 -20.71 -5.37
C TRP A 125 5.64 -20.62 -6.69
N VAL A 126 5.06 -20.00 -7.72
CA VAL A 126 5.71 -19.78 -9.02
C VAL A 126 6.83 -18.74 -8.89
N GLY A 127 6.53 -17.57 -8.36
CA GLY A 127 7.41 -16.40 -8.33
C GLY A 127 8.46 -16.48 -7.25
N ARG A 128 8.20 -17.19 -6.14
CA ARG A 128 9.04 -17.28 -4.95
C ARG A 128 9.54 -15.91 -4.45
N PRO A 129 8.65 -14.94 -4.22
CA PRO A 129 9.05 -13.65 -3.68
C PRO A 129 9.68 -13.83 -2.30
N THR A 130 10.73 -13.09 -2.02
CA THR A 130 11.30 -13.07 -0.67
C THR A 130 10.45 -12.18 0.24
N ARG A 131 10.51 -12.43 1.56
CA ARG A 131 9.85 -11.57 2.55
C ARG A 131 10.29 -10.10 2.42
N LYS A 132 11.57 -9.86 2.09
CA LYS A 132 12.10 -8.49 1.88
C LYS A 132 11.48 -7.80 0.67
N GLU A 133 11.21 -8.53 -0.41
CA GLU A 133 10.56 -7.97 -1.60
C GLU A 133 9.10 -7.63 -1.36
N LEU A 134 8.44 -8.38 -0.48
CA LEU A 134 7.07 -8.14 -0.03
C LEU A 134 6.99 -7.15 1.14
N PHE A 135 8.11 -6.59 1.60
CA PHE A 135 8.20 -5.74 2.80
C PHE A 135 7.61 -6.41 4.04
N TRP A 136 7.60 -7.76 4.06
CA TRP A 136 7.01 -8.57 5.11
C TRP A 136 8.03 -8.82 6.22
N HIS A 137 7.74 -8.32 7.39
CA HIS A 137 8.44 -8.61 8.65
C HIS A 137 7.42 -8.80 9.79
N PRO A 138 7.80 -9.29 10.96
CA PRO A 138 6.91 -9.29 12.12
C PRO A 138 6.41 -7.88 12.42
N MET A 139 5.11 -7.76 12.69
CA MET A 139 4.48 -6.46 13.02
C MET A 139 5.13 -5.86 14.27
N ARG A 140 5.41 -4.58 14.25
CA ARG A 140 6.04 -3.82 15.33
C ARG A 140 5.09 -2.72 15.81
N LEU A 141 5.27 -2.28 17.05
CA LEU A 141 4.51 -1.14 17.58
C LEU A 141 4.65 0.12 16.69
N TRP A 142 5.84 0.34 16.14
CA TRP A 142 6.09 1.44 15.22
C TRP A 142 5.26 1.39 13.94
N ASP A 143 4.89 0.21 13.46
CA ASP A 143 4.01 0.07 12.29
C ASP A 143 2.61 0.61 12.60
N TRP A 144 2.12 0.43 13.83
CA TRP A 144 0.85 0.99 14.28
C TRP A 144 0.89 2.51 14.36
N ILE A 145 1.93 3.06 14.97
CA ILE A 145 2.09 4.51 15.14
C ILE A 145 2.19 5.18 13.77
N TRP A 146 3.12 4.71 12.93
CA TRP A 146 3.29 5.28 11.60
C TRP A 146 2.08 5.03 10.71
N GLY A 147 1.45 3.87 10.77
CA GLY A 147 0.24 3.57 10.03
C GLY A 147 -0.90 4.53 10.40
N ALA A 148 -1.15 4.73 11.69
CA ALA A 148 -2.16 5.68 12.15
C ALA A 148 -1.88 7.12 11.70
N LEU A 149 -0.64 7.59 11.81
CA LEU A 149 -0.24 8.92 11.33
C LEU A 149 -0.40 9.04 9.81
N TRP A 150 0.03 8.03 9.06
CA TRP A 150 -0.08 8.03 7.61
C TRP A 150 -1.51 7.91 7.11
N SER A 151 -2.46 7.35 7.89
CA SER A 151 -3.88 7.38 7.51
C SER A 151 -4.40 8.79 7.33
N VAL A 152 -3.97 9.73 8.19
CA VAL A 152 -4.23 11.16 8.05
C VAL A 152 -3.44 11.74 6.88
N GLY A 153 -2.13 11.41 6.78
CA GLY A 153 -1.27 11.85 5.69
C GLY A 153 -1.78 11.44 4.30
N VAL A 154 -2.33 10.24 4.16
CA VAL A 154 -2.95 9.73 2.92
C VAL A 154 -4.16 10.61 2.54
N ARG A 155 -5.02 10.97 3.51
CA ARG A 155 -6.17 11.85 3.24
C ARG A 155 -5.74 13.23 2.78
N LEU A 156 -4.85 13.85 3.55
CA LEU A 156 -4.36 15.19 3.21
C LEU A 156 -3.63 15.18 1.86
N GLY A 157 -2.82 14.16 1.60
CA GLY A 157 -2.12 13.99 0.33
C GLY A 157 -3.08 13.77 -0.83
N ALA A 158 -4.10 12.91 -0.68
CA ALA A 158 -5.10 12.68 -1.70
C ALA A 158 -5.90 13.95 -2.01
N VAL A 159 -6.35 14.66 -0.98
CA VAL A 159 -7.03 15.96 -1.11
C VAL A 159 -6.13 16.96 -1.85
N ALA A 160 -4.88 17.12 -1.42
CA ALA A 160 -3.95 18.07 -2.02
C ALA A 160 -3.68 17.76 -3.50
N VAL A 161 -3.49 16.48 -3.86
CA VAL A 161 -3.23 16.06 -5.24
C VAL A 161 -4.48 16.25 -6.10
N VAL A 162 -5.65 15.83 -5.63
CA VAL A 162 -6.90 15.92 -6.40
C VAL A 162 -7.26 17.39 -6.63
N TYR A 163 -7.30 18.21 -5.57
CA TYR A 163 -7.62 19.63 -5.70
C TYR A 163 -6.52 20.40 -6.43
N GLY A 164 -5.24 20.08 -6.20
CA GLY A 164 -4.13 20.69 -6.90
C GLY A 164 -4.13 20.41 -8.41
N ALA A 165 -4.57 19.22 -8.81
CA ALA A 165 -4.72 18.87 -10.24
C ALA A 165 -5.99 19.49 -10.85
N LEU A 166 -7.07 19.59 -10.10
CA LEU A 166 -8.34 20.17 -10.57
C LEU A 166 -8.33 21.68 -10.60
N ALA A 167 -7.66 22.35 -9.67
CA ALA A 167 -7.66 23.80 -9.56
C ALA A 167 -7.25 24.54 -10.85
N PRO A 168 -6.17 24.19 -11.57
CA PRO A 168 -5.82 24.81 -12.84
C PRO A 168 -6.89 24.61 -13.91
N PHE A 169 -7.46 23.39 -13.98
CA PHE A 169 -8.53 23.09 -14.92
C PHE A 169 -9.77 23.94 -14.65
N LEU A 170 -10.21 24.03 -13.39
CA LEU A 170 -11.35 24.84 -12.98
C LEU A 170 -11.12 26.33 -13.23
N MET A 171 -9.89 26.81 -12.99
CA MET A 171 -9.51 28.19 -13.25
C MET A 171 -9.59 28.55 -14.74
N VAL A 172 -9.07 27.67 -15.60
CA VAL A 172 -9.14 27.85 -17.08
C VAL A 172 -10.58 27.88 -17.56
N GLU A 173 -11.43 26.98 -17.05
CA GLU A 173 -12.84 26.91 -17.42
C GLU A 173 -13.64 28.13 -16.91
N ALA A 174 -13.37 28.60 -15.70
CA ALA A 174 -13.96 29.81 -15.17
C ALA A 174 -13.59 31.05 -16.00
N LEU A 175 -12.33 31.15 -16.46
CA LEU A 175 -11.87 32.22 -17.34
C LEU A 175 -12.53 32.13 -18.71
N LYS A 176 -12.69 30.93 -19.31
CA LYS A 176 -13.40 30.74 -20.57
C LYS A 176 -14.87 31.14 -20.47
N SER A 177 -15.56 30.72 -19.42
CA SER A 177 -16.95 31.07 -19.17
C SER A 177 -17.15 32.59 -19.05
N LYS A 178 -16.23 33.26 -18.35
CA LYS A 178 -16.25 34.74 -18.21
C LYS A 178 -15.98 35.45 -19.54
N ALA A 179 -15.05 34.92 -20.35
CA ALA A 179 -14.73 35.48 -21.65
C ALA A 179 -15.85 35.30 -22.69
N ALA A 180 -16.65 34.23 -22.58
CA ALA A 180 -17.80 33.96 -23.45
C ALA A 180 -19.05 34.75 -23.11
N GLY A 181 -18.98 35.73 -22.22
CA GLY A 181 -20.11 36.62 -21.88
C GLY A 181 -21.24 35.93 -21.10
N GLY A 182 -20.98 34.81 -20.46
CA GLY A 182 -21.96 34.14 -19.60
C GLY A 182 -23.13 33.44 -20.31
N GLY A 183 -23.18 33.46 -21.65
CA GLY A 183 -24.32 32.97 -22.41
C GLY A 183 -24.16 31.57 -23.03
N ALA A 184 -23.05 30.90 -22.84
CA ALA A 184 -22.82 29.58 -23.43
C ALA A 184 -23.52 28.51 -22.59
N ALA A 185 -24.42 27.76 -23.21
CA ALA A 185 -25.17 26.63 -22.65
C ALA A 185 -24.26 25.38 -22.44
N GLY A 186 -23.08 25.56 -21.85
CA GLY A 186 -22.22 24.46 -21.46
C GLY A 186 -22.49 23.97 -20.03
N PRO A 187 -22.14 22.73 -19.69
CA PRO A 187 -22.31 22.24 -18.33
C PRO A 187 -21.59 23.16 -17.33
N SER A 188 -22.26 23.47 -16.23
CA SER A 188 -21.71 24.30 -15.16
C SER A 188 -20.44 23.67 -14.56
N VAL A 189 -19.59 24.49 -13.91
CA VAL A 189 -18.41 24.01 -13.20
C VAL A 189 -18.82 22.94 -12.17
N GLU A 190 -19.97 23.11 -11.56
CA GLU A 190 -20.55 22.20 -10.57
C GLU A 190 -20.89 20.83 -11.18
N GLU A 191 -21.56 20.80 -12.35
CA GLU A 191 -21.87 19.55 -13.07
C GLU A 191 -20.62 18.78 -13.49
N ARG A 192 -19.58 19.53 -13.88
CA ARG A 192 -18.26 18.92 -14.21
C ARG A 192 -17.57 18.36 -13.00
N LEU A 193 -17.61 19.04 -11.85
CA LEU A 193 -17.07 18.53 -10.58
C LEU A 193 -17.81 17.27 -10.13
N GLN A 194 -19.12 17.21 -10.32
CA GLN A 194 -19.92 16.02 -10.01
C GLN A 194 -19.50 14.81 -10.85
N ALA A 195 -19.06 15.01 -12.10
CA ALA A 195 -18.54 13.92 -12.95
C ALA A 195 -17.23 13.29 -12.41
N PHE A 196 -16.45 14.07 -11.63
CA PHE A 196 -15.24 13.59 -10.97
C PHE A 196 -15.47 13.06 -9.56
N ARG A 197 -16.69 13.12 -9.06
CA ARG A 197 -17.02 12.58 -7.74
C ARG A 197 -16.99 11.05 -7.76
N PRO A 198 -16.34 10.39 -6.76
CA PRO A 198 -16.45 8.95 -6.60
C PRO A 198 -17.90 8.55 -6.29
N LYS A 199 -18.42 7.56 -6.98
CA LYS A 199 -19.76 7.00 -6.77
C LYS A 199 -19.74 6.04 -5.58
N LEU A 200 -19.79 6.56 -4.35
CA LEU A 200 -19.77 5.74 -3.14
C LEU A 200 -21.04 4.90 -2.99
N GLU A 201 -22.16 5.39 -3.49
CA GLU A 201 -23.45 4.69 -3.56
C GLU A 201 -23.38 3.40 -4.37
N SER A 202 -22.41 3.25 -5.28
CA SER A 202 -22.18 2.00 -5.99
C SER A 202 -21.51 0.92 -5.15
N LEU A 203 -20.89 1.30 -4.03
CA LEU A 203 -20.16 0.40 -3.16
C LEU A 203 -20.97 -0.02 -1.95
N LEU A 204 -21.71 0.90 -1.34
CA LEU A 204 -22.26 0.75 -0.01
C LEU A 204 -23.70 1.26 0.03
N GLN A 205 -24.57 0.48 0.65
CA GLN A 205 -25.87 0.95 1.09
C GLN A 205 -25.70 1.64 2.45
N PHE A 206 -25.79 2.98 2.47
CA PHE A 206 -25.48 3.78 3.65
C PHE A 206 -26.32 3.40 4.87
N ASP A 207 -27.59 3.03 4.68
CA ASP A 207 -28.47 2.64 5.77
C ASP A 207 -27.99 1.40 6.54
N ALA A 208 -27.19 0.53 5.92
CA ALA A 208 -26.59 -0.63 6.61
C ALA A 208 -25.62 -0.20 7.70
N LEU A 209 -25.02 1.00 7.61
CA LEU A 209 -24.13 1.55 8.64
C LEU A 209 -24.88 2.00 9.90
N ALA A 210 -26.21 2.04 9.89
CA ALA A 210 -27.01 2.30 11.08
C ALA A 210 -26.93 1.12 12.07
N ASP A 211 -26.69 -0.10 11.59
CA ASP A 211 -26.47 -1.28 12.44
C ASP A 211 -25.06 -1.26 13.05
N PRO A 212 -24.94 -1.20 14.41
CA PRO A 212 -23.63 -1.14 15.07
C PRO A 212 -22.73 -2.36 14.79
N LEU A 213 -23.32 -3.57 14.61
CA LEU A 213 -22.54 -4.77 14.32
C LEU A 213 -22.03 -4.76 12.88
N TYR A 214 -22.86 -4.30 11.93
CA TYR A 214 -22.44 -4.10 10.55
C TYR A 214 -21.28 -3.07 10.48
N LEU A 215 -21.41 -1.95 11.19
CA LEU A 215 -20.36 -0.93 11.27
C LEU A 215 -19.08 -1.52 11.90
N PHE A 216 -19.18 -2.27 12.99
CA PHE A 216 -18.04 -2.91 13.62
C PHE A 216 -17.29 -3.84 12.64
N LEU A 217 -18.02 -4.65 11.88
CA LEU A 217 -17.43 -5.53 10.86
C LEU A 217 -16.85 -4.75 9.67
N ALA A 218 -17.48 -3.67 9.25
CA ALA A 218 -16.93 -2.80 8.21
C ALA A 218 -15.63 -2.13 8.66
N VAL A 219 -15.57 -1.65 9.90
CA VAL A 219 -14.37 -1.03 10.49
C VAL A 219 -13.24 -2.05 10.71
N THR A 220 -13.55 -3.28 11.06
CA THR A 220 -12.53 -4.30 11.38
C THR A 220 -12.24 -5.21 10.20
N LEU A 221 -13.19 -6.05 9.81
CA LEU A 221 -13.00 -7.10 8.81
C LEU A 221 -12.80 -6.51 7.40
N LEU A 222 -13.67 -5.60 6.99
CA LEU A 222 -13.58 -5.01 5.66
C LEU A 222 -12.37 -4.08 5.55
N SER A 223 -12.18 -3.16 6.50
CA SER A 223 -11.12 -2.14 6.42
C SER A 223 -9.71 -2.73 6.61
N PHE A 224 -9.49 -3.59 7.61
CA PHE A 224 -8.13 -4.07 7.90
C PHE A 224 -7.77 -5.35 7.18
N LEU A 225 -8.71 -6.30 7.02
CA LEU A 225 -8.42 -7.58 6.39
C LEU A 225 -8.59 -7.49 4.87
N THR A 226 -9.75 -7.01 4.41
CA THR A 226 -10.09 -7.03 2.98
C THR A 226 -9.43 -5.88 2.23
N ALA A 227 -9.56 -4.65 2.69
CA ALA A 227 -8.91 -3.51 2.07
C ALA A 227 -7.43 -3.42 2.52
N GLY A 228 -7.16 -3.36 3.82
CA GLY A 228 -5.81 -3.20 4.34
C GLY A 228 -4.89 -4.34 3.91
N LEU A 229 -5.06 -5.54 4.47
CA LEU A 229 -4.09 -6.63 4.26
C LEU A 229 -4.09 -7.17 2.83
N ARG A 230 -5.27 -7.51 2.28
CA ARG A 230 -5.37 -8.11 0.94
C ARG A 230 -4.82 -7.18 -0.14
N GLU A 231 -5.21 -5.90 -0.12
CA GLU A 231 -4.83 -4.96 -1.18
C GLU A 231 -3.38 -4.49 -1.05
N GLU A 232 -2.88 -4.32 0.18
CA GLU A 232 -1.47 -3.98 0.36
C GLU A 232 -0.55 -5.16 0.05
N LEU A 233 -0.96 -6.39 0.36
CA LEU A 233 -0.21 -7.58 -0.02
C LEU A 233 -0.24 -7.80 -1.55
N TRP A 234 -1.39 -7.54 -2.19
CA TRP A 234 -1.49 -7.48 -3.65
C TRP A 234 -0.50 -6.46 -4.24
N ARG A 235 -0.49 -5.24 -3.69
CA ARG A 235 0.40 -4.16 -4.14
C ARG A 235 1.88 -4.53 -3.96
N ALA A 236 2.25 -5.08 -2.81
CA ALA A 236 3.60 -5.58 -2.57
C ALA A 236 4.00 -6.66 -3.57
N GLY A 237 3.11 -7.63 -3.82
CA GLY A 237 3.29 -8.70 -4.81
C GLY A 237 3.44 -8.18 -6.24
N PHE A 238 2.56 -7.25 -6.65
CA PHE A 238 2.63 -6.59 -7.95
C PHE A 238 3.98 -5.86 -8.13
N MET A 239 4.36 -5.04 -7.15
CA MET A 239 5.63 -4.31 -7.19
C MET A 239 6.84 -5.26 -7.23
N ALA A 240 6.82 -6.35 -6.47
CA ALA A 240 7.87 -7.36 -6.48
C ALA A 240 7.99 -8.04 -7.86
N ALA A 241 6.87 -8.37 -8.49
CA ALA A 241 6.82 -8.97 -9.83
C ALA A 241 7.38 -8.02 -10.90
N VAL A 242 6.90 -6.77 -10.92
CA VAL A 242 7.36 -5.74 -11.88
C VAL A 242 8.85 -5.46 -11.70
N ARG A 243 9.34 -5.34 -10.46
CA ARG A 243 10.78 -5.19 -10.18
C ARG A 243 11.62 -6.32 -10.75
N GLY A 244 11.11 -7.55 -10.70
CA GLY A 244 11.80 -8.72 -11.26
C GLY A 244 11.85 -8.73 -12.80
N LEU A 245 11.01 -7.95 -13.48
CA LEU A 245 10.98 -7.82 -14.94
C LEU A 245 11.89 -6.71 -15.46
N LEU A 246 12.11 -5.67 -14.66
CA LEU A 246 12.91 -4.52 -15.03
C LEU A 246 14.41 -4.85 -15.07
N PRO A 247 15.20 -4.15 -15.89
CA PRO A 247 16.64 -4.34 -15.98
C PRO A 247 17.32 -4.16 -14.61
N ARG A 248 18.26 -5.01 -14.28
CA ARG A 248 19.01 -4.93 -13.02
C ARG A 248 19.78 -3.62 -12.87
N SER A 249 20.25 -3.06 -13.97
CA SER A 249 20.91 -1.76 -13.99
C SER A 249 20.08 -0.63 -13.36
N TRP A 250 18.74 -0.77 -13.36
CA TRP A 250 17.85 0.19 -12.71
C TRP A 250 17.93 0.17 -11.18
N TRP A 251 18.37 -0.97 -10.62
CA TRP A 251 18.49 -1.20 -9.17
C TRP A 251 19.94 -1.14 -8.69
N ALA A 252 20.87 -0.92 -9.61
CA ALA A 252 22.28 -0.77 -9.27
C ALA A 252 22.51 0.48 -8.40
N PRO A 253 23.52 0.45 -7.53
CA PRO A 253 23.93 1.65 -6.82
C PRO A 253 24.16 2.81 -7.78
N CYS A 254 23.55 3.95 -7.50
CA CYS A 254 23.62 5.14 -8.34
C CYS A 254 24.43 6.22 -7.58
N PRO A 255 25.76 6.22 -7.67
CA PRO A 255 26.59 7.23 -7.03
C PRO A 255 26.31 8.61 -7.63
N ARG A 256 26.33 9.63 -6.79
CA ARG A 256 26.19 11.02 -7.24
C ARG A 256 27.48 11.45 -7.94
N LYS A 257 27.36 11.99 -9.15
CA LYS A 257 28.49 12.63 -9.81
C LYS A 257 28.78 13.98 -9.15
N PRO A 258 30.05 14.43 -9.03
CA PRO A 258 30.38 15.67 -8.35
C PRO A 258 29.63 16.91 -8.88
N SER A 259 29.42 17.00 -10.17
CA SER A 259 28.74 18.11 -10.85
C SER A 259 27.21 17.90 -10.98
N GLU A 260 26.67 16.79 -10.48
CA GLU A 260 25.25 16.48 -10.65
C GLU A 260 24.37 17.21 -9.64
N PRO A 261 23.34 17.98 -10.07
CA PRO A 261 22.37 18.57 -9.17
C PRO A 261 21.71 17.50 -8.27
N LEU A 262 21.52 17.84 -6.99
CA LEU A 262 20.94 16.92 -6.00
C LEU A 262 19.59 16.35 -6.46
N LEU A 263 18.74 17.20 -7.01
CA LEU A 263 17.41 16.82 -7.49
C LEU A 263 17.50 15.76 -8.61
N LEU A 264 18.39 15.99 -9.60
CA LEU A 264 18.56 15.06 -10.72
C LEU A 264 19.09 13.71 -10.25
N TRP A 265 20.06 13.72 -9.32
CA TRP A 265 20.55 12.48 -8.70
C TRP A 265 19.45 11.74 -7.94
N GLN A 266 18.63 12.46 -7.16
CA GLN A 266 17.51 11.85 -6.45
C GLN A 266 16.46 11.25 -7.39
N LEU A 267 16.12 11.95 -8.46
CA LEU A 267 15.20 11.45 -9.50
C LEU A 267 15.75 10.19 -10.15
N ARG A 268 17.02 10.18 -10.53
CA ARG A 268 17.68 9.00 -11.12
C ARG A 268 17.72 7.83 -10.14
N ARG A 269 18.02 8.07 -8.87
CA ARG A 269 18.11 7.06 -7.83
C ARG A 269 16.76 6.47 -7.44
N ARG A 270 15.72 7.31 -7.37
CA ARG A 270 14.37 6.91 -6.91
C ARG A 270 13.41 6.64 -8.05
N GLY A 271 13.71 7.09 -9.26
CA GLY A 271 12.84 6.99 -10.43
C GLY A 271 12.29 5.59 -10.67
N PRO A 272 13.11 4.54 -10.72
CA PRO A 272 12.61 3.18 -10.91
C PRO A 272 11.61 2.74 -9.83
N THR A 273 11.86 3.14 -8.59
CA THR A 273 11.00 2.82 -7.45
C THR A 273 9.65 3.54 -7.57
N VAL A 274 9.69 4.84 -7.90
CA VAL A 274 8.49 5.67 -8.12
C VAL A 274 7.68 5.15 -9.31
N LEU A 275 8.36 4.75 -10.40
CA LEU A 275 7.69 4.18 -11.56
C LEU A 275 6.92 2.90 -11.21
N VAL A 276 7.55 1.97 -10.46
CA VAL A 276 6.89 0.73 -10.05
C VAL A 276 5.70 1.00 -9.14
N ALA A 277 5.83 1.97 -8.21
CA ALA A 277 4.71 2.42 -7.39
C ALA A 277 3.59 3.04 -8.23
N GLY A 278 3.95 3.86 -9.21
CA GLY A 278 3.00 4.48 -10.14
C GLY A 278 2.24 3.45 -10.98
N LEU A 279 2.94 2.44 -11.52
CA LEU A 279 2.28 1.34 -12.24
C LEU A 279 1.30 0.57 -11.34
N ALA A 280 1.72 0.24 -10.11
CA ALA A 280 0.83 -0.42 -9.16
C ALA A 280 -0.41 0.45 -8.84
N ALA A 281 -0.21 1.76 -8.68
CA ALA A 281 -1.28 2.72 -8.40
C ALA A 281 -2.27 2.84 -9.56
N VAL A 282 -1.79 2.88 -10.81
CA VAL A 282 -2.65 2.93 -12.00
C VAL A 282 -3.52 1.66 -12.09
N ILE A 283 -2.92 0.48 -11.98
CA ILE A 283 -3.68 -0.78 -12.03
C ILE A 283 -4.67 -0.87 -10.86
N PHE A 284 -4.26 -0.43 -9.67
CA PHE A 284 -5.13 -0.38 -8.50
C PHE A 284 -6.33 0.56 -8.72
N GLY A 285 -6.08 1.77 -9.22
CA GLY A 285 -7.13 2.72 -9.55
C GLY A 285 -8.10 2.16 -10.60
N LEU A 286 -7.60 1.52 -11.66
CA LEU A 286 -8.42 0.88 -12.68
C LEU A 286 -9.32 -0.23 -12.12
N GLY A 287 -8.91 -0.92 -11.06
CA GLY A 287 -9.75 -1.87 -10.31
C GLY A 287 -11.01 -1.22 -9.70
N HIS A 288 -11.03 0.11 -9.57
CA HIS A 288 -12.13 0.88 -9.00
C HIS A 288 -13.01 1.59 -10.06
N LEU A 289 -12.94 1.15 -11.32
CA LEU A 289 -13.79 1.65 -12.40
C LEU A 289 -15.31 1.71 -12.08
N PRO A 290 -15.88 0.77 -11.32
CA PRO A 290 -17.30 0.88 -10.92
C PRO A 290 -17.64 2.15 -10.14
N GLN A 291 -16.65 2.75 -9.45
CA GLN A 291 -16.81 4.03 -8.73
C GLN A 291 -16.73 5.25 -9.65
N GLY A 292 -16.60 5.06 -10.97
CA GLY A 292 -16.45 6.12 -11.95
C GLY A 292 -15.02 6.66 -12.02
N VAL A 293 -14.81 7.65 -12.88
CA VAL A 293 -13.49 8.26 -13.14
C VAL A 293 -12.89 8.87 -11.87
N GLY A 294 -13.71 9.54 -11.08
CA GLY A 294 -13.27 10.12 -9.81
C GLY A 294 -12.78 9.06 -8.82
N GLY A 295 -13.46 7.91 -8.76
CA GLY A 295 -13.03 6.76 -7.97
C GLY A 295 -11.67 6.24 -8.43
N VAL A 296 -11.47 6.06 -9.73
CA VAL A 296 -10.19 5.60 -10.30
C VAL A 296 -9.05 6.54 -9.94
N ILE A 297 -9.25 7.84 -10.09
CA ILE A 297 -8.21 8.84 -9.77
C ILE A 297 -7.92 8.84 -8.28
N LEU A 298 -8.95 8.94 -7.45
CA LEU A 298 -8.78 9.02 -6.00
C LEU A 298 -8.09 7.77 -5.44
N THR A 299 -8.58 6.58 -5.81
CA THR A 299 -8.00 5.31 -5.33
C THR A 299 -6.60 5.08 -5.90
N GLY A 300 -6.33 5.53 -7.14
CA GLY A 300 -5.00 5.53 -7.72
C GLY A 300 -4.02 6.39 -6.91
N VAL A 301 -4.42 7.62 -6.55
CA VAL A 301 -3.61 8.54 -5.72
C VAL A 301 -3.38 7.96 -4.32
N VAL A 302 -4.43 7.47 -3.66
CA VAL A 302 -4.33 6.78 -2.36
C VAL A 302 -3.37 5.59 -2.46
N GLY A 303 -3.55 4.74 -3.48
CA GLY A 303 -2.68 3.59 -3.74
C GLY A 303 -1.23 3.96 -3.97
N PHE A 304 -0.97 5.07 -4.66
CA PHE A 304 0.39 5.58 -4.86
C PHE A 304 1.03 6.03 -3.54
N ILE A 305 0.31 6.79 -2.72
CA ILE A 305 0.81 7.26 -1.42
C ILE A 305 1.09 6.06 -0.50
N LEU A 306 0.17 5.07 -0.44
CA LEU A 306 0.36 3.86 0.35
C LEU A 306 1.58 3.04 -0.12
N ALA A 307 1.82 2.94 -1.43
CA ALA A 307 3.03 2.33 -1.96
C ALA A 307 4.29 3.07 -1.50
N LEU A 308 4.26 4.41 -1.47
CA LEU A 308 5.38 5.21 -0.94
C LEU A 308 5.58 5.01 0.56
N VAL A 309 4.50 4.90 1.35
CA VAL A 309 4.54 4.56 2.79
C VAL A 309 5.20 3.20 2.98
N MET A 310 4.73 2.17 2.27
CA MET A 310 5.29 0.81 2.32
C MET A 310 6.79 0.81 2.02
N MET A 311 7.21 1.49 0.97
CA MET A 311 8.61 1.54 0.55
C MET A 311 9.46 2.40 1.48
N GLY A 312 8.93 3.52 1.97
CA GLY A 312 9.62 4.43 2.88
C GLY A 312 9.93 3.79 4.22
N HIS A 313 8.95 3.13 4.80
CA HIS A 313 9.09 2.41 6.09
C HIS A 313 9.63 0.98 5.92
N ARG A 314 9.72 0.48 4.68
CA ARG A 314 10.06 -0.93 4.36
C ARG A 314 9.16 -1.92 5.11
N SER A 315 7.92 -1.54 5.30
CA SER A 315 6.93 -2.25 6.09
C SER A 315 5.62 -2.39 5.33
N LEU A 316 5.21 -3.63 5.09
CA LEU A 316 3.86 -3.96 4.64
C LEU A 316 2.84 -3.49 5.68
N TRP A 317 3.14 -3.72 6.97
CA TRP A 317 2.21 -3.45 8.07
C TRP A 317 1.91 -1.96 8.24
N ALA A 318 2.90 -1.08 8.05
CA ALA A 318 2.66 0.36 8.08
C ALA A 318 1.63 0.80 7.02
N ALA A 319 1.69 0.21 5.82
CA ALA A 319 0.72 0.49 4.76
C ALA A 319 -0.65 -0.16 5.05
N VAL A 320 -0.68 -1.41 5.53
CA VAL A 320 -1.92 -2.12 5.93
C VAL A 320 -2.68 -1.32 6.99
N ILE A 321 -1.98 -0.86 8.02
CA ILE A 321 -2.58 -0.09 9.11
C ILE A 321 -3.03 1.29 8.63
N ALA A 322 -2.22 1.97 7.79
CA ALA A 322 -2.59 3.25 7.20
C ALA A 322 -3.88 3.14 6.36
N HIS A 323 -3.95 2.11 5.52
CA HIS A 323 -5.12 1.82 4.69
C HIS A 323 -6.33 1.46 5.55
N GLY A 324 -6.17 0.52 6.49
CA GLY A 324 -7.25 0.09 7.38
C GLY A 324 -7.84 1.25 8.17
N PHE A 325 -7.03 2.14 8.77
CA PHE A 325 -7.54 3.32 9.45
C PHE A 325 -8.15 4.36 8.50
N PHE A 326 -7.62 4.49 7.29
CA PHE A 326 -8.21 5.34 6.26
C PHE A 326 -9.64 4.91 5.95
N ASP A 327 -9.89 3.64 5.68
CA ASP A 327 -11.23 3.12 5.39
C ASP A 327 -12.12 3.10 6.64
N ALA A 328 -11.61 2.58 7.76
CA ALA A 328 -12.35 2.51 9.02
C ALA A 328 -12.91 3.87 9.44
N SER A 329 -12.08 4.91 9.39
CA SER A 329 -12.54 6.25 9.75
C SER A 329 -13.50 6.85 8.70
N THR A 330 -13.46 6.39 7.45
CA THR A 330 -14.46 6.75 6.43
C THR A 330 -15.81 6.12 6.77
N PHE A 331 -15.85 4.83 7.13
CA PHE A 331 -17.10 4.17 7.57
C PHE A 331 -17.68 4.79 8.83
N VAL A 332 -16.84 5.11 9.81
CA VAL A 332 -17.28 5.81 11.03
C VAL A 332 -17.89 7.18 10.70
N LEU A 333 -17.23 7.96 9.83
CA LEU A 333 -17.76 9.26 9.41
C LEU A 333 -19.11 9.13 8.69
N LEU A 334 -19.23 8.17 7.77
CA LEU A 334 -20.48 7.89 7.09
C LEU A 334 -21.58 7.43 8.04
N ALA A 335 -21.26 6.58 9.03
CA ALA A 335 -22.22 6.17 10.05
C ALA A 335 -22.71 7.36 10.89
N VAL A 336 -21.82 8.28 11.27
CA VAL A 336 -22.21 9.52 11.98
C VAL A 336 -23.18 10.35 11.14
N ILE A 337 -22.94 10.43 9.82
CA ILE A 337 -23.86 11.12 8.90
C ILE A 337 -25.21 10.42 8.85
N VAL A 338 -25.24 9.08 8.74
CA VAL A 338 -26.47 8.28 8.74
C VAL A 338 -27.27 8.47 10.03
N TRP A 339 -26.61 8.39 11.19
CA TRP A 339 -27.27 8.55 12.50
C TRP A 339 -27.83 9.96 12.74
N ASN A 340 -27.24 10.98 12.07
CA ASN A 340 -27.67 12.37 12.20
C ASN A 340 -28.37 12.88 10.94
N LYS A 341 -28.88 11.99 10.08
CA LYS A 341 -29.44 12.31 8.77
C LYS A 341 -30.54 13.39 8.85
N GLU A 342 -31.47 13.28 9.80
CA GLU A 342 -32.55 14.26 9.96
C GLU A 342 -32.05 15.65 10.37
N TRP A 343 -31.05 15.71 11.23
CA TRP A 343 -30.42 16.97 11.61
C TRP A 343 -29.66 17.59 10.45
N ILE A 344 -28.88 16.78 9.71
CA ILE A 344 -28.11 17.23 8.54
C ILE A 344 -29.06 17.70 7.43
N GLN A 345 -30.17 17.00 7.22
CA GLN A 345 -31.17 17.40 6.22
C GLN A 345 -31.76 18.78 6.49
N ARG A 346 -31.87 19.18 7.76
CA ARG A 346 -32.34 20.54 8.14
C ARG A 346 -31.25 21.59 7.99
N MET A 347 -29.98 21.24 8.31
CA MET A 347 -28.87 22.19 8.39
C MET A 347 -28.09 22.33 7.09
N ALA A 348 -27.92 21.23 6.35
CA ALA A 348 -27.09 21.11 5.15
C ALA A 348 -27.67 20.10 4.14
N PRO A 349 -28.87 20.35 3.56
CA PRO A 349 -29.55 19.38 2.68
C PRO A 349 -28.69 19.02 1.45
N ASP A 350 -27.89 19.93 0.95
CA ASP A 350 -27.04 19.70 -0.21
C ASP A 350 -25.94 18.67 0.08
N LEU A 351 -25.49 18.55 1.32
CA LEU A 351 -24.50 17.52 1.71
C LEU A 351 -25.07 16.11 1.52
N LEU A 352 -26.32 15.86 1.96
CA LEU A 352 -26.95 14.54 1.79
C LEU A 352 -27.17 14.23 0.30
N LYS A 353 -27.67 15.21 -0.46
CA LYS A 353 -27.81 15.07 -1.92
C LYS A 353 -26.48 14.77 -2.60
N GLN A 354 -25.40 15.43 -2.17
CA GLN A 354 -24.05 15.13 -2.69
C GLN A 354 -23.59 13.73 -2.32
N LEU A 355 -24.01 13.15 -1.22
CA LEU A 355 -23.70 11.77 -0.82
C LEU A 355 -24.63 10.73 -1.47
N GLY A 356 -25.67 11.15 -2.20
CA GLY A 356 -26.66 10.24 -2.80
C GLY A 356 -27.65 9.69 -1.75
N MET A 357 -27.88 10.43 -0.67
CA MET A 357 -28.72 10.01 0.47
C MET A 357 -30.04 10.77 0.54
#